data_fb857ff55d46bc660690cf6a252c1d69
#
_entry.id   fb857ff55d46bc660690cf6a252c1d69
#
_cell.length_a   1.000
_cell.length_b   1.000
_cell.length_c   1.000
_cell.angle_alpha   90.00
_cell.angle_beta   90.00
_cell.angle_gamma   90.00
#
_symmetry.space_group_name_H-M   'P 1'
#
loop_
_entity.id
_entity.type
_entity.pdbx_description
1 polymer ?
#
loop_
_entity_poly.entity_id
_entity_poly.type
_entity_poly.pdbx_seq_one_letter_code
_entity_poly.pdbx_strand_id
1 'polypeptide(L)'
;MHWKDQKNLFRKAMALLRGGRGKDSAAAFRKIITSGSRDPKHLSFGGLIVATEEGDVKTGLAWCERALELAFYDPQMYINLARLHEQTGWKTQAAQVLRKGLRINPGNKRLLAEINRVNPRTPNAIRGLPRNHPVKRYLGKLKSELATKEKTRIKPKTSPTYS
;
A
#
# COMPACT_ATOMS: atom_id res chain seq x y z
N MET A 1 -9.08 -6.62 -30.13
CA MET A 1 -7.59 -6.52 -30.11
C MET A 1 -7.04 -7.80 -29.46
N HIS A 2 -6.06 -8.43 -30.09
CA HIS A 2 -5.47 -9.66 -29.57
C HIS A 2 -4.69 -9.39 -28.27
N TRP A 3 -4.57 -10.37 -27.34
CA TRP A 3 -3.90 -10.19 -26.06
C TRP A 3 -2.42 -9.74 -26.17
N LYS A 4 -1.71 -10.20 -27.22
CA LYS A 4 -0.33 -9.76 -27.49
C LYS A 4 -0.25 -8.27 -27.79
N ASP A 5 -1.25 -7.74 -28.52
CA ASP A 5 -1.32 -6.32 -28.88
C ASP A 5 -1.64 -5.47 -27.64
N GLN A 6 -2.52 -5.96 -26.77
CA GLN A 6 -2.82 -5.31 -25.49
C GLN A 6 -1.57 -5.22 -24.61
N LYS A 7 -0.78 -6.30 -24.51
CA LYS A 7 0.48 -6.33 -23.75
C LYS A 7 1.53 -5.38 -24.32
N ASN A 8 1.65 -5.29 -25.64
CA ASN A 8 2.57 -4.37 -26.31
C ASN A 8 2.14 -2.90 -26.08
N LEU A 9 0.83 -2.64 -26.21
CA LEU A 9 0.29 -1.31 -26.01
C LEU A 9 0.41 -0.89 -24.53
N PHE A 10 0.24 -1.81 -23.56
CA PHE A 10 0.50 -1.57 -22.15
C PHE A 10 1.96 -1.13 -21.91
N ARG A 11 2.94 -1.87 -22.48
CA ARG A 11 4.34 -1.46 -22.35
C ARG A 11 4.61 -0.08 -22.94
N LYS A 12 4.01 0.22 -24.11
CA LYS A 12 4.08 1.55 -24.73
C LYS A 12 3.46 2.62 -23.84
N ALA A 13 2.27 2.39 -23.27
CA ALA A 13 1.61 3.30 -22.36
C ALA A 13 2.49 3.60 -21.13
N MET A 14 3.07 2.57 -20.52
CA MET A 14 4.00 2.73 -19.39
C MET A 14 5.30 3.47 -19.77
N ALA A 15 5.79 3.31 -20.99
CA ALA A 15 6.94 4.05 -21.50
C ALA A 15 6.59 5.53 -21.72
N LEU A 16 5.43 5.83 -22.29
CA LEU A 16 4.92 7.19 -22.45
C LEU A 16 4.80 7.91 -21.09
N LEU A 17 4.27 7.21 -20.08
CA LEU A 17 4.17 7.78 -18.73
C LEU A 17 5.54 8.14 -18.16
N ARG A 18 6.52 7.22 -18.25
CA ARG A 18 7.90 7.49 -17.79
C ARG A 18 8.58 8.63 -18.56
N GLY A 19 8.20 8.83 -19.82
CA GLY A 19 8.66 9.93 -20.65
C GLY A 19 7.93 11.25 -20.44
N GLY A 20 7.09 11.38 -19.40
CA GLY A 20 6.33 12.61 -19.11
C GLY A 20 5.13 12.85 -20.05
N ARG A 21 4.79 11.89 -20.92
CA ARG A 21 3.67 11.99 -21.87
C ARG A 21 2.40 11.36 -21.27
N GLY A 22 1.93 11.92 -20.16
CA GLY A 22 0.83 11.34 -19.38
C GLY A 22 -0.48 11.24 -20.17
N LYS A 23 -0.87 12.27 -20.91
CA LYS A 23 -2.09 12.28 -21.74
C LYS A 23 -2.07 11.21 -22.84
N ASP A 24 -0.92 11.02 -23.49
CA ASP A 24 -0.78 9.95 -24.49
C ASP A 24 -0.84 8.56 -23.86
N SER A 25 -0.28 8.43 -22.65
CA SER A 25 -0.39 7.22 -21.85
C SER A 25 -1.85 6.93 -21.49
N ALA A 26 -2.61 7.93 -21.05
CA ALA A 26 -4.04 7.79 -20.72
C ALA A 26 -4.83 7.34 -21.96
N ALA A 27 -4.64 7.96 -23.12
CA ALA A 27 -5.27 7.56 -24.37
C ALA A 27 -4.95 6.09 -24.75
N ALA A 28 -3.70 5.65 -24.56
CA ALA A 28 -3.30 4.27 -24.80
C ALA A 28 -4.00 3.30 -23.83
N PHE A 29 -4.12 3.64 -22.54
CA PHE A 29 -4.87 2.84 -21.56
C PHE A 29 -6.36 2.78 -21.89
N ARG A 30 -6.98 3.88 -22.29
CA ARG A 30 -8.38 3.87 -22.77
C ARG A 30 -8.54 2.87 -23.92
N LYS A 31 -7.65 2.90 -24.90
CA LYS A 31 -7.69 1.96 -26.04
C LYS A 31 -7.57 0.50 -25.60
N ILE A 32 -6.69 0.18 -24.64
CA ILE A 32 -6.54 -1.17 -24.09
C ILE A 32 -7.86 -1.62 -23.44
N ILE A 33 -8.44 -0.79 -22.59
CA ILE A 33 -9.60 -1.17 -21.78
C ILE A 33 -10.86 -1.25 -22.64
N THR A 34 -11.08 -0.28 -23.54
CA THR A 34 -12.22 -0.30 -24.49
C THR A 34 -12.14 -1.45 -25.50
N SER A 35 -10.94 -1.99 -25.77
CA SER A 35 -10.77 -3.21 -26.56
C SER A 35 -11.14 -4.50 -25.81
N GLY A 36 -11.71 -4.40 -24.61
CA GLY A 36 -12.20 -5.51 -23.81
C GLY A 36 -11.15 -6.17 -22.91
N SER A 37 -10.05 -5.47 -22.58
CA SER A 37 -9.08 -6.00 -21.64
C SER A 37 -9.67 -6.14 -20.24
N ARG A 38 -9.51 -7.34 -19.66
CA ARG A 38 -9.88 -7.64 -18.26
C ARG A 38 -8.67 -7.86 -17.36
N ASP A 39 -7.46 -7.56 -17.84
CA ASP A 39 -6.25 -7.69 -17.04
C ASP A 39 -6.31 -6.66 -15.87
N PRO A 40 -6.23 -7.10 -14.60
CA PRO A 40 -6.30 -6.21 -13.46
C PRO A 40 -5.22 -5.12 -13.48
N LYS A 41 -4.04 -5.41 -14.02
CA LYS A 41 -2.96 -4.42 -14.15
C LYS A 41 -3.32 -3.33 -15.15
N HIS A 42 -3.93 -3.69 -16.28
CA HIS A 42 -4.39 -2.70 -17.26
C HIS A 42 -5.42 -1.76 -16.66
N LEU A 43 -6.40 -2.31 -15.94
CA LEU A 43 -7.45 -1.55 -15.26
C LEU A 43 -6.88 -0.65 -14.16
N SER A 44 -6.03 -1.20 -13.29
CA SER A 44 -5.49 -0.47 -12.14
C SER A 44 -4.57 0.69 -12.54
N PHE A 45 -3.63 0.46 -13.47
CA PHE A 45 -2.77 1.52 -13.96
C PHE A 45 -3.53 2.51 -14.85
N GLY A 46 -4.41 2.01 -15.72
CA GLY A 46 -5.26 2.85 -16.55
C GLY A 46 -6.15 3.78 -15.74
N GLY A 47 -6.78 3.25 -14.68
CA GLY A 47 -7.62 4.02 -13.78
C GLY A 47 -6.86 5.15 -13.09
N LEU A 48 -5.69 4.84 -12.54
CA LEU A 48 -4.83 5.86 -11.91
C LEU A 48 -4.44 6.95 -12.92
N ILE A 49 -3.96 6.55 -14.11
CA ILE A 49 -3.42 7.49 -15.11
C ILE A 49 -4.53 8.36 -15.71
N VAL A 50 -5.69 7.79 -16.05
CA VAL A 50 -6.84 8.55 -16.57
C VAL A 50 -7.34 9.58 -15.55
N ALA A 51 -7.43 9.21 -14.29
CA ALA A 51 -7.80 10.13 -13.23
C ALA A 51 -6.77 11.25 -13.04
N THR A 52 -5.47 10.94 -13.15
CA THR A 52 -4.39 11.91 -12.94
C THR A 52 -4.22 12.88 -14.10
N GLU A 53 -4.21 12.34 -15.33
CA GLU A 53 -3.80 13.09 -16.51
C GLU A 53 -4.98 13.76 -17.21
N GLU A 54 -6.19 13.19 -17.10
CA GLU A 54 -7.39 13.69 -17.73
C GLU A 54 -8.40 14.29 -16.72
N GLY A 55 -8.19 14.06 -15.42
CA GLY A 55 -9.13 14.50 -14.38
C GLY A 55 -10.40 13.64 -14.30
N ASP A 56 -10.50 12.55 -15.06
CA ASP A 56 -11.65 11.67 -15.06
C ASP A 56 -11.59 10.68 -13.86
N VAL A 57 -11.80 11.26 -12.68
CA VAL A 57 -11.75 10.54 -11.40
C VAL A 57 -12.79 9.42 -11.34
N LYS A 58 -13.98 9.65 -11.87
CA LYS A 58 -15.10 8.68 -11.85
C LYS A 58 -14.72 7.40 -12.59
N THR A 59 -14.25 7.52 -13.82
CA THR A 59 -13.78 6.38 -14.62
C THR A 59 -12.56 5.73 -13.96
N GLY A 60 -11.62 6.54 -13.47
CA GLY A 60 -10.43 6.06 -12.79
C GLY A 60 -10.73 5.19 -11.59
N LEU A 61 -11.64 5.63 -10.71
CA LEU A 61 -12.09 4.85 -9.55
C LEU A 61 -12.74 3.53 -9.97
N ALA A 62 -13.71 3.59 -10.90
CA ALA A 62 -14.41 2.39 -11.36
C ALA A 62 -13.44 1.32 -11.91
N TRP A 63 -12.41 1.74 -12.65
CA TRP A 63 -11.41 0.80 -13.17
C TRP A 63 -10.48 0.26 -12.09
N CYS A 64 -10.04 1.09 -11.14
CA CYS A 64 -9.21 0.64 -10.01
C CYS A 64 -9.98 -0.32 -9.07
N GLU A 65 -11.24 -0.03 -8.78
CA GLU A 65 -12.11 -0.89 -7.97
C GLU A 65 -12.34 -2.23 -8.67
N ARG A 66 -12.63 -2.21 -9.98
CA ARG A 66 -12.77 -3.43 -10.77
C ARG A 66 -11.48 -4.26 -10.81
N ALA A 67 -10.32 -3.61 -10.90
CA ALA A 67 -9.03 -4.29 -10.82
C ALA A 67 -8.85 -4.97 -9.46
N LEU A 68 -9.26 -4.32 -8.39
CA LEU A 68 -9.17 -4.85 -7.03
C LEU A 68 -10.11 -6.05 -6.83
N GLU A 69 -11.30 -6.05 -7.42
CA GLU A 69 -12.21 -7.22 -7.41
C GLU A 69 -11.58 -8.43 -8.12
N LEU A 70 -10.90 -8.21 -9.25
CA LEU A 70 -10.30 -9.27 -10.05
C LEU A 70 -9.00 -9.81 -9.45
N ALA A 71 -8.25 -8.99 -8.72
CA ALA A 71 -6.95 -9.35 -8.14
C ALA A 71 -6.78 -8.78 -6.72
N PHE A 72 -7.70 -9.13 -5.82
CA PHE A 72 -7.71 -8.64 -4.43
C PHE A 72 -6.46 -9.03 -3.62
N TYR A 73 -5.71 -10.04 -4.06
CA TYR A 73 -4.46 -10.51 -3.44
C TYR A 73 -3.22 -9.72 -3.90
N ASP A 74 -3.32 -8.94 -5.00
CA ASP A 74 -2.17 -8.18 -5.52
C ASP A 74 -2.02 -6.82 -4.80
N PRO A 75 -0.93 -6.60 -4.05
CA PRO A 75 -0.68 -5.34 -3.36
C PRO A 75 -0.70 -4.09 -4.25
N GLN A 76 -0.35 -4.26 -5.53
CA GLN A 76 -0.30 -3.13 -6.48
C GLN A 76 -1.68 -2.51 -6.71
N MET A 77 -2.75 -3.32 -6.67
CA MET A 77 -4.12 -2.82 -6.84
C MET A 77 -4.48 -1.83 -5.73
N TYR A 78 -4.16 -2.17 -4.49
CA TYR A 78 -4.36 -1.28 -3.32
C TYR A 78 -3.52 -0.02 -3.40
N ILE A 79 -2.26 -0.13 -3.84
CA ILE A 79 -1.35 1.02 -3.98
C ILE A 79 -1.90 2.01 -5.02
N ASN A 80 -2.31 1.54 -6.19
CA ASN A 80 -2.80 2.41 -7.24
C ASN A 80 -4.12 3.09 -6.85
N LEU A 81 -5.07 2.36 -6.25
CA LEU A 81 -6.32 2.94 -5.76
C LEU A 81 -6.07 3.96 -4.63
N ALA A 82 -5.15 3.67 -3.72
CA ALA A 82 -4.80 4.61 -2.66
C ALA A 82 -4.15 5.89 -3.22
N ARG A 83 -3.27 5.78 -4.20
CA ARG A 83 -2.67 6.94 -4.89
C ARG A 83 -3.73 7.78 -5.59
N LEU A 84 -4.71 7.16 -6.23
CA LEU A 84 -5.82 7.87 -6.84
C LEU A 84 -6.62 8.65 -5.78
N HIS A 85 -6.98 8.02 -4.65
CA HIS A 85 -7.64 8.71 -3.55
C HIS A 85 -6.81 9.87 -2.98
N GLU A 86 -5.49 9.69 -2.89
CA GLU A 86 -4.59 10.75 -2.40
C GLU A 86 -4.58 11.96 -3.34
N GLN A 87 -4.51 11.74 -4.65
CA GLN A 87 -4.52 12.79 -5.66
C GLN A 87 -5.84 13.57 -5.69
N THR A 88 -6.95 12.92 -5.35
CA THR A 88 -8.26 13.56 -5.18
C THR A 88 -8.45 14.25 -3.82
N GLY A 89 -7.43 14.23 -2.95
CA GLY A 89 -7.50 14.80 -1.60
C GLY A 89 -8.11 13.88 -0.54
N TRP A 90 -8.55 12.68 -0.90
CA TRP A 90 -9.22 11.74 0.00
C TRP A 90 -8.22 10.88 0.78
N LYS A 91 -7.38 11.53 1.57
CA LYS A 91 -6.28 10.90 2.33
C LYS A 91 -6.76 9.82 3.31
N THR A 92 -7.93 10.01 3.90
CA THR A 92 -8.52 9.02 4.82
C THR A 92 -8.87 7.73 4.07
N GLN A 93 -9.49 7.83 2.92
CA GLN A 93 -9.84 6.70 2.06
C GLN A 93 -8.56 5.99 1.56
N ALA A 94 -7.55 6.75 1.14
CA ALA A 94 -6.26 6.19 0.75
C ALA A 94 -5.65 5.34 1.88
N ALA A 95 -5.62 5.86 3.11
CA ALA A 95 -5.12 5.11 4.26
C ALA A 95 -5.96 3.85 4.58
N GLN A 96 -7.29 3.92 4.42
CA GLN A 96 -8.18 2.76 4.61
C GLN A 96 -7.92 1.66 3.59
N VAL A 97 -7.77 2.02 2.32
CA VAL A 97 -7.44 1.09 1.21
C VAL A 97 -6.11 0.39 1.48
N LEU A 98 -5.07 1.13 1.86
CA LEU A 98 -3.76 0.56 2.18
C LEU A 98 -3.81 -0.38 3.40
N ARG A 99 -4.57 -0.03 4.46
CA ARG A 99 -4.78 -0.92 5.61
C ARG A 99 -5.51 -2.20 5.22
N LYS A 100 -6.50 -2.12 4.31
CA LYS A 100 -7.17 -3.32 3.76
C LYS A 100 -6.16 -4.20 3.02
N GLY A 101 -5.31 -3.61 2.19
CA GLY A 101 -4.24 -4.34 1.50
C GLY A 101 -3.26 -5.03 2.46
N LEU A 102 -2.88 -4.36 3.56
CA LEU A 102 -2.00 -4.93 4.59
C LEU A 102 -2.65 -6.08 5.37
N ARG A 103 -3.97 -6.08 5.57
CA ARG A 103 -4.66 -7.24 6.19
C ARG A 103 -4.56 -8.49 5.34
N ILE A 104 -4.58 -8.34 4.01
CA ILE A 104 -4.48 -9.45 3.05
C ILE A 104 -3.03 -9.85 2.81
N ASN A 105 -2.12 -8.86 2.81
CA ASN A 105 -0.69 -9.05 2.57
C ASN A 105 0.13 -8.54 3.78
N PRO A 106 0.08 -9.23 4.92
CA PRO A 106 0.78 -8.80 6.12
C PRO A 106 2.29 -8.80 5.87
N GLY A 107 2.96 -7.72 6.28
CA GLY A 107 4.40 -7.56 6.10
C GLY A 107 4.84 -7.09 4.70
N ASN A 108 3.93 -6.79 3.78
CA ASN A 108 4.31 -6.25 2.48
C ASN A 108 4.95 -4.87 2.63
N LYS A 109 6.27 -4.80 2.35
CA LYS A 109 7.10 -3.60 2.53
C LYS A 109 6.61 -2.40 1.72
N ARG A 110 6.06 -2.64 0.51
CA ARG A 110 5.56 -1.55 -0.35
C ARG A 110 4.29 -0.92 0.21
N LEU A 111 3.35 -1.73 0.69
CA LEU A 111 2.15 -1.24 1.36
C LEU A 111 2.49 -0.49 2.65
N LEU A 112 3.45 -1.01 3.44
CA LEU A 112 3.93 -0.33 4.65
C LEU A 112 4.57 1.02 4.34
N ALA A 113 5.38 1.11 3.28
CA ALA A 113 5.97 2.37 2.84
C ALA A 113 4.90 3.38 2.40
N GLU A 114 3.91 2.94 1.60
CA GLU A 114 2.84 3.82 1.13
C GLU A 114 1.94 4.32 2.28
N ILE A 115 1.58 3.47 3.25
CA ILE A 115 0.76 3.92 4.39
C ILE A 115 1.51 4.93 5.27
N ASN A 116 2.82 4.74 5.45
CA ASN A 116 3.66 5.69 6.19
C ASN A 116 3.76 7.04 5.46
N ARG A 117 3.78 7.03 4.12
CA ARG A 117 3.80 8.23 3.29
C ARG A 117 2.47 8.99 3.35
N VAL A 118 1.35 8.29 3.25
CA VAL A 118 0.01 8.89 3.28
C VAL A 118 -0.36 9.40 4.68
N ASN A 119 0.07 8.69 5.72
CA ASN A 119 -0.23 9.02 7.11
C ASN A 119 1.01 8.93 8.01
N PRO A 120 1.95 9.87 7.89
CA PRO A 120 3.20 9.83 8.66
C PRO A 120 2.98 9.93 10.18
N ARG A 121 1.76 10.29 10.64
CA ARG A 121 1.42 10.41 12.07
C ARG A 121 0.86 9.14 12.70
N THR A 122 0.73 8.03 11.97
CA THR A 122 0.40 6.72 12.54
C THR A 122 1.67 5.88 12.69
N PRO A 123 2.42 6.06 13.77
CA PRO A 123 3.52 5.16 14.06
C PRO A 123 2.92 3.84 14.55
N ASN A 124 3.21 2.75 13.85
CA ASN A 124 2.88 1.36 14.18
C ASN A 124 1.38 1.07 14.47
N ALA A 125 0.86 -0.01 13.90
CA ALA A 125 -0.49 -0.52 14.15
C ALA A 125 -0.85 -0.63 15.66
N ILE A 126 0.15 -0.70 16.52
CA ILE A 126 0.06 -0.77 17.99
C ILE A 126 -0.27 0.60 18.61
N ARG A 127 0.11 1.73 17.99
CA ARG A 127 -0.22 3.08 18.51
C ARG A 127 -1.68 3.50 18.27
N GLY A 128 -2.36 2.95 17.25
CA GLY A 128 -3.78 3.22 16.99
C GLY A 128 -4.76 2.50 17.91
N LEU A 129 -4.29 1.58 18.76
CA LEU A 129 -5.12 0.90 19.73
C LEU A 129 -5.37 1.80 20.96
N PRO A 130 -6.59 1.81 21.52
CA PRO A 130 -6.90 2.53 22.77
C PRO A 130 -5.90 2.16 23.87
N ARG A 131 -5.64 3.10 24.82
CA ARG A 131 -4.69 2.86 25.91
C ARG A 131 -4.98 1.60 26.74
N ASN A 132 -6.23 1.23 26.86
CA ASN A 132 -6.74 0.07 27.60
C ASN A 132 -6.90 -1.20 26.75
N HIS A 133 -6.46 -1.19 25.47
CA HIS A 133 -6.55 -2.38 24.64
C HIS A 133 -5.69 -3.51 25.23
N PRO A 134 -6.23 -4.76 25.36
CA PRO A 134 -5.55 -5.87 26.03
C PRO A 134 -4.16 -6.19 25.43
N VAL A 135 -4.00 -6.03 24.12
CA VAL A 135 -2.70 -6.22 23.44
C VAL A 135 -1.63 -5.23 23.91
N LYS A 136 -1.99 -3.95 24.18
CA LYS A 136 -1.02 -2.98 24.76
C LYS A 136 -0.61 -3.33 26.17
N ARG A 137 -1.55 -3.81 26.99
CA ARG A 137 -1.25 -4.28 28.37
C ARG A 137 -0.34 -5.50 28.34
N TYR A 138 -0.59 -6.43 27.43
CA TYR A 138 0.24 -7.64 27.28
C TYR A 138 1.67 -7.32 26.83
N LEU A 139 1.82 -6.47 25.80
CA LEU A 139 3.14 -6.01 25.32
C LEU A 139 3.87 -5.16 26.35
N GLY A 140 3.16 -4.36 27.13
CA GLY A 140 3.74 -3.60 28.25
C GLY A 140 4.31 -4.52 29.33
N LYS A 141 3.59 -5.60 29.69
CA LYS A 141 4.08 -6.63 30.63
C LYS A 141 5.30 -7.36 30.10
N LEU A 142 5.27 -7.83 28.85
CA LEU A 142 6.41 -8.48 28.20
C LEU A 142 7.65 -7.60 28.18
N LYS A 143 7.49 -6.32 27.86
CA LYS A 143 8.61 -5.36 27.85
C LYS A 143 9.21 -5.15 29.25
N SER A 144 8.36 -5.06 30.28
CA SER A 144 8.82 -4.95 31.68
C SER A 144 9.52 -6.21 32.18
N GLU A 145 9.00 -7.39 31.83
CA GLU A 145 9.62 -8.69 32.19
C GLU A 145 10.97 -8.89 31.52
N LEU A 146 11.10 -8.52 30.24
CA LEU A 146 12.38 -8.57 29.53
C LEU A 146 13.40 -7.60 30.12
N ALA A 147 13.00 -6.37 30.44
CA ALA A 147 13.87 -5.38 31.07
C ALA A 147 14.32 -5.81 32.48
N THR A 148 13.46 -6.52 33.23
CA THR A 148 13.81 -7.04 34.55
C THR A 148 14.80 -8.21 34.44
N LYS A 149 14.63 -9.12 33.46
CA LYS A 149 15.57 -10.21 33.18
C LYS A 149 16.94 -9.71 32.74
N GLU A 150 17.00 -8.63 32.00
CA GLU A 150 18.25 -8.02 31.55
C GLU A 150 19.00 -7.36 32.71
N LYS A 151 18.31 -6.69 33.63
CA LYS A 151 18.90 -6.13 34.85
C LYS A 151 19.42 -7.17 35.82
N THR A 152 18.81 -8.35 35.93
CA THR A 152 19.28 -9.46 36.78
C THR A 152 20.45 -10.19 36.17
N ARG A 153 20.64 -10.13 34.85
CA ARG A 153 21.79 -10.79 34.15
C ARG A 153 23.08 -9.98 34.25
N ILE A 154 23.04 -8.72 34.61
CA ILE A 154 24.19 -7.78 34.65
C ILE A 154 24.72 -7.57 36.08
N LYS A 155 24.23 -8.29 37.09
CA LYS A 155 24.88 -8.25 38.44
C LYS A 155 26.18 -9.00 38.36
N PRO A 156 27.36 -8.34 38.54
CA PRO A 156 28.64 -9.04 38.61
C PRO A 156 28.66 -9.90 39.88
N LYS A 157 29.08 -11.15 39.74
CA LYS A 157 29.42 -12.01 40.88
C LYS A 157 30.57 -11.33 41.63
N THR A 158 30.30 -10.79 42.78
CA THR A 158 31.34 -10.34 43.72
C THR A 158 32.20 -11.55 44.06
N SER A 159 33.49 -11.48 43.76
CA SER A 159 34.48 -12.47 44.11
C SER A 159 34.61 -12.51 45.64
N PRO A 160 34.76 -13.69 46.28
CA PRO A 160 35.08 -13.76 47.69
C PRO A 160 36.52 -13.30 47.89
N THR A 161 36.71 -12.30 48.77
CA THR A 161 38.02 -11.91 49.32
C THR A 161 38.50 -13.01 50.22
N TYR A 162 39.61 -13.64 49.83
CA TYR A 162 40.41 -14.46 50.75
C TYR A 162 41.23 -13.54 51.63
N SER A 163 41.07 -13.69 52.96
CA SER A 163 42.01 -13.28 53.99
C SER A 163 42.80 -14.50 54.45
#